data_3f174cc9ecd0191a484d57be39fb587b
#
_entry.id   3f174cc9ecd0191a484d57be39fb587b
#
_cell.length_a   1.000
_cell.length_b   1.000
_cell.length_c   1.000
_cell.angle_alpha   90.00
_cell.angle_beta   90.00
_cell.angle_gamma   90.00
#
_symmetry.space_group_name_H-M   'P 1'
#
loop_
_entity.id
_entity.type
_entity.pdbx_description
1 polymer ?
#
loop_
_entity_poly.entity_id
_entity_poly.type
_entity_poly.pdbx_seq_one_letter_code
_entity_poly.pdbx_strand_id
1 'polypeptide(L)'
;MKRTERNTYQLQLLATLLLLITAFVLSACSSDDTNTTPNAANDSEIRFNPEVWKMLEGTRATTFDGTSDLQSLAHFYCAVYNAGTLTPYFTPGQVSYSESQWTFDSGKHYWPAESFLDFFAYMPVVPDSYITSGPTYTTARNPQFSCTLPMTHAGQASITEFVYDLKTGQNKADQGASGVMLNFQHPFARINLQLSSIQETIRINSITLKGIKKTGSFSHAAIPQWTTSGEADNFVATLNADYSANDVIGNYIMIPQTFTGGKIVVEVNATWIDWGEPYDHTISTEVATEWQAGTSYTYTFTITKTDLTVDTSKYTEQW
;
A
#
# COMPACT_ATOMS: atom_id res chain seq x y z
N MET A 1 -5.29 67.67 -24.74
CA MET A 1 -3.94 67.49 -24.15
C MET A 1 -3.82 66.41 -23.06
N LYS A 2 -4.87 65.68 -22.64
CA LYS A 2 -4.79 64.64 -21.56
C LYS A 2 -4.67 63.17 -22.02
N ARG A 3 -4.67 62.91 -23.33
CA ARG A 3 -4.64 61.51 -23.84
C ARG A 3 -3.22 61.09 -24.26
N THR A 4 -2.33 62.00 -24.57
CA THR A 4 -0.95 61.75 -25.02
C THR A 4 0.00 61.49 -23.84
N GLU A 5 -0.20 62.13 -22.70
CA GLU A 5 0.63 61.94 -21.50
C GLU A 5 0.40 60.55 -20.86
N ARG A 6 -0.78 60.00 -20.94
CA ARG A 6 -1.12 58.67 -20.39
C ARG A 6 -0.42 57.51 -21.14
N ASN A 7 -0.22 57.68 -22.42
CA ASN A 7 0.49 56.65 -23.22
C ASN A 7 2.00 56.67 -23.01
N THR A 8 2.61 57.85 -22.71
CA THR A 8 4.02 57.96 -22.43
C THR A 8 4.39 57.35 -21.07
N TYR A 9 3.55 57.48 -20.04
CA TYR A 9 3.74 56.84 -18.74
C TYR A 9 3.60 55.29 -18.81
N GLN A 10 2.67 54.79 -19.61
CA GLN A 10 2.49 53.33 -19.79
C GLN A 10 3.67 52.73 -20.57
N LEU A 11 4.24 53.40 -21.57
CA LEU A 11 5.43 52.96 -22.28
C LEU A 11 6.70 53.02 -21.39
N GLN A 12 6.81 54.03 -20.54
CA GLN A 12 7.95 54.13 -19.62
C GLN A 12 7.89 53.05 -18.50
N LEU A 13 6.68 52.73 -18.00
CA LEU A 13 6.49 51.66 -17.02
C LEU A 13 6.80 50.26 -17.63
N LEU A 14 6.42 50.04 -18.88
CA LEU A 14 6.74 48.78 -19.58
C LEU A 14 8.25 48.68 -19.88
N ALA A 15 8.91 49.77 -20.23
CA ALA A 15 10.36 49.78 -20.49
C ALA A 15 11.16 49.55 -19.23
N THR A 16 10.75 50.14 -18.08
CA THR A 16 11.41 49.91 -16.78
C THR A 16 11.14 48.51 -16.24
N LEU A 17 9.95 47.94 -16.45
CA LEU A 17 9.67 46.56 -16.07
C LEU A 17 10.43 45.53 -16.92
N LEU A 18 10.65 45.80 -18.21
CA LEU A 18 11.45 44.97 -19.09
C LEU A 18 12.96 45.05 -18.75
N LEU A 19 13.47 46.21 -18.34
CA LEU A 19 14.86 46.34 -17.87
C LEU A 19 15.11 45.67 -16.52
N LEU A 20 14.11 45.62 -15.63
CA LEU A 20 14.22 44.92 -14.34
C LEU A 20 14.23 43.41 -14.53
N ILE A 21 13.50 42.87 -15.51
CA ILE A 21 13.47 41.42 -15.83
C ILE A 21 14.80 40.99 -16.46
N THR A 22 15.43 41.84 -17.30
CA THR A 22 16.75 41.52 -17.89
C THR A 22 17.89 41.63 -16.90
N ALA A 23 17.79 42.48 -15.88
CA ALA A 23 18.82 42.57 -14.82
C ALA A 23 18.79 41.36 -13.88
N PHE A 24 17.65 40.68 -13.69
CA PHE A 24 17.53 39.49 -12.85
C PHE A 24 18.07 38.22 -13.53
N VAL A 25 18.15 38.17 -14.84
CA VAL A 25 18.66 37.02 -15.58
C VAL A 25 20.21 37.05 -15.72
N LEU A 26 20.85 38.21 -15.46
CA LEU A 26 22.30 38.37 -15.59
C LEU A 26 23.11 38.32 -14.29
N SER A 27 22.44 38.19 -13.12
CA SER A 27 23.13 38.02 -11.83
C SER A 27 23.19 36.59 -11.29
N ALA A 28 22.88 35.61 -12.13
CA ALA A 28 22.97 34.17 -11.77
C ALA A 28 24.26 33.51 -12.32
N CYS A 29 25.24 34.27 -12.74
CA CYS A 29 26.54 33.74 -13.18
C CYS A 29 27.68 34.61 -12.64
N SER A 30 28.02 34.48 -11.37
CA SER A 30 29.39 34.58 -10.87
C SER A 30 29.42 34.26 -9.38
N SER A 31 29.72 33.08 -9.02
CA SER A 31 30.55 32.73 -7.88
C SER A 31 31.20 31.40 -8.18
N ASP A 32 32.44 31.54 -8.52
CA ASP A 32 33.55 30.74 -8.07
C ASP A 32 33.41 29.23 -8.01
N ASP A 33 34.02 28.65 -8.99
CA ASP A 33 34.95 27.54 -8.96
C ASP A 33 35.17 26.91 -7.58
N THR A 34 34.44 25.82 -7.36
CA THR A 34 35.12 24.58 -7.07
C THR A 34 34.63 23.57 -8.11
N ASN A 35 35.55 23.22 -8.96
CA ASN A 35 35.47 22.23 -10.02
C ASN A 35 35.01 20.90 -9.47
N THR A 36 33.71 20.73 -9.30
CA THR A 36 33.03 19.46 -9.31
C THR A 36 32.18 19.45 -10.57
N THR A 37 32.81 19.06 -11.69
CA THR A 37 32.04 18.46 -12.77
C THR A 37 31.07 17.50 -12.14
N PRO A 38 29.72 17.65 -12.32
CA PRO A 38 28.79 16.60 -11.97
C PRO A 38 29.33 15.36 -12.66
N ASN A 39 29.66 14.35 -11.85
CA ASN A 39 30.26 13.14 -12.38
C ASN A 39 29.19 12.50 -13.27
N ALA A 40 29.25 12.72 -14.58
CA ALA A 40 28.28 12.26 -15.56
C ALA A 40 28.04 10.72 -15.48
N ALA A 41 28.95 10.02 -14.80
CA ALA A 41 28.81 8.61 -14.44
C ALA A 41 27.76 8.37 -13.36
N ASN A 42 27.53 9.29 -12.40
CA ASN A 42 26.52 9.11 -11.35
C ASN A 42 25.09 9.42 -11.83
N ASP A 43 24.92 10.30 -12.80
CA ASP A 43 23.60 10.68 -13.33
C ASP A 43 22.93 9.58 -14.17
N SER A 44 23.66 8.56 -14.56
CA SER A 44 23.12 7.44 -15.37
C SER A 44 22.83 6.17 -14.57
N GLU A 45 23.17 6.14 -13.28
CA GLU A 45 22.87 5.02 -12.39
C GLU A 45 21.37 4.93 -12.13
N ILE A 46 20.82 3.72 -12.18
CA ILE A 46 19.43 3.45 -11.81
C ILE A 46 19.35 3.48 -10.28
N ARG A 47 18.56 4.42 -9.76
CA ARG A 47 18.29 4.60 -8.34
C ARG A 47 16.79 4.60 -8.10
N PHE A 48 16.37 4.45 -6.85
CA PHE A 48 14.97 4.38 -6.49
C PHE A 48 14.61 5.40 -5.41
N ASN A 49 13.36 5.83 -5.47
CA ASN A 49 12.71 6.63 -4.43
C ASN A 49 11.36 5.97 -4.10
N PRO A 50 11.36 4.89 -3.30
CA PRO A 50 10.14 4.18 -2.98
C PRO A 50 9.30 4.91 -1.93
N GLU A 51 7.99 4.87 -2.13
CA GLU A 51 6.97 5.30 -1.16
C GLU A 51 5.98 4.15 -0.93
N VAL A 52 5.48 4.03 0.28
CA VAL A 52 4.29 3.22 0.59
C VAL A 52 3.24 4.15 1.13
N TRP A 53 2.05 4.08 0.64
CA TRP A 53 0.95 4.85 1.15
C TRP A 53 0.52 4.33 2.51
N LYS A 54 0.29 5.27 3.43
CA LYS A 54 0.04 4.98 4.83
C LYS A 54 -1.39 4.46 5.02
N MET A 55 -1.56 3.22 5.49
CA MET A 55 -2.82 2.82 6.12
C MET A 55 -2.87 3.30 7.57
N LEU A 56 -4.00 3.80 8.02
CA LEU A 56 -4.17 4.28 9.40
C LEU A 56 -3.81 3.20 10.43
N GLU A 57 -3.13 3.61 11.49
CA GLU A 57 -2.53 2.76 12.52
C GLU A 57 -3.50 1.76 13.16
N GLY A 58 -3.01 0.54 13.35
CA GLY A 58 -3.68 -0.51 14.10
C GLY A 58 -2.94 -1.84 13.94
N THR A 59 -2.46 -2.33 15.02
CA THR A 59 -1.50 -3.43 15.15
C THR A 59 -2.09 -4.82 14.96
N ARG A 60 -1.51 -5.66 14.08
CA ARG A 60 -1.17 -7.10 14.24
C ARG A 60 -0.86 -7.92 12.99
N ALA A 61 -1.06 -7.45 11.76
CA ALA A 61 -0.26 -7.94 10.64
C ALA A 61 0.90 -6.96 10.49
N THR A 62 2.10 -7.40 10.11
CA THR A 62 3.13 -6.47 9.69
C THR A 62 2.66 -5.87 8.38
N THR A 63 1.95 -4.76 8.47
CA THR A 63 1.50 -3.95 7.33
C THR A 63 2.53 -2.87 7.10
N PHE A 64 2.75 -2.52 5.85
CA PHE A 64 3.68 -1.45 5.50
C PHE A 64 2.95 -0.12 5.56
N ASP A 65 3.18 0.65 6.61
CA ASP A 65 2.50 1.92 6.86
C ASP A 65 3.43 3.13 6.65
N GLY A 66 3.86 3.34 5.41
CA GLY A 66 4.60 4.54 5.01
C GLY A 66 6.11 4.37 4.79
N THR A 67 6.77 5.43 4.34
CA THR A 67 8.19 5.43 3.92
C THR A 67 9.16 5.07 5.04
N SER A 68 8.83 5.39 6.30
CA SER A 68 9.64 5.02 7.47
C SER A 68 9.72 3.52 7.68
N ASP A 69 8.64 2.79 7.39
CA ASP A 69 8.59 1.33 7.50
C ASP A 69 9.40 0.68 6.38
N LEU A 70 9.35 1.24 5.17
CA LEU A 70 10.24 0.85 4.07
C LEU A 70 11.70 0.94 4.46
N GLN A 71 12.12 2.07 5.02
CA GLN A 71 13.50 2.28 5.45
C GLN A 71 13.89 1.34 6.59
N SER A 72 12.98 1.00 7.49
CA SER A 72 13.23 0.06 8.59
C SER A 72 13.39 -1.38 8.10
N LEU A 73 12.66 -1.78 7.04
CA LEU A 73 12.79 -3.09 6.38
C LEU A 73 14.02 -3.17 5.50
N ALA A 74 14.55 -2.02 5.10
CA ALA A 74 15.82 -1.84 4.41
C ALA A 74 15.95 -2.53 3.04
N HIS A 75 14.94 -3.23 2.49
CA HIS A 75 15.05 -3.89 1.20
C HIS A 75 13.71 -4.26 0.54
N PHE A 76 13.73 -4.33 -0.79
CA PHE A 76 12.66 -4.87 -1.64
C PHE A 76 13.25 -5.62 -2.83
N TYR A 77 12.45 -6.45 -3.50
CA TYR A 77 12.84 -7.10 -4.74
C TYR A 77 12.47 -6.24 -5.94
N CYS A 78 13.33 -6.18 -6.96
CA CYS A 78 13.04 -5.51 -8.21
C CYS A 78 13.54 -6.31 -9.41
N ALA A 79 12.65 -6.51 -10.37
CA ALA A 79 12.96 -7.01 -11.69
C ALA A 79 12.87 -5.87 -12.72
N VAL A 80 13.87 -5.75 -13.58
CA VAL A 80 13.96 -4.71 -14.61
C VAL A 80 13.99 -5.36 -15.97
N TYR A 81 13.06 -4.98 -16.83
CA TYR A 81 12.89 -5.54 -18.17
C TYR A 81 13.10 -4.48 -19.25
N ASN A 82 13.55 -4.89 -20.43
CA ASN A 82 13.42 -4.05 -21.60
C ASN A 82 11.94 -3.83 -21.90
N ALA A 83 11.52 -2.57 -22.01
CA ALA A 83 10.11 -2.20 -22.05
C ALA A 83 9.31 -2.96 -23.12
N GLY A 84 8.17 -3.50 -22.70
CA GLY A 84 7.29 -4.28 -23.56
C GLY A 84 7.77 -5.71 -23.85
N THR A 85 8.80 -6.19 -23.14
CA THR A 85 9.33 -7.56 -23.29
C THR A 85 9.38 -8.26 -21.93
N LEU A 86 9.71 -9.56 -21.93
CA LEU A 86 10.11 -10.30 -20.72
C LEU A 86 11.62 -10.54 -20.65
N THR A 87 12.39 -9.86 -21.50
CA THR A 87 13.84 -9.96 -21.46
C THR A 87 14.35 -9.09 -20.31
N PRO A 88 14.91 -9.67 -19.24
CA PRO A 88 15.51 -8.90 -18.16
C PRO A 88 16.62 -8.00 -18.75
N TYR A 89 16.63 -6.76 -18.30
CA TYR A 89 17.72 -5.83 -18.68
C TYR A 89 19.03 -6.21 -17.98
N PHE A 90 18.89 -6.70 -16.72
CA PHE A 90 19.95 -7.38 -15.96
C PHE A 90 19.29 -8.37 -15.01
N THR A 91 20.09 -9.17 -14.32
CA THR A 91 19.57 -10.18 -13.37
C THR A 91 18.73 -9.50 -12.29
N PRO A 92 17.44 -9.86 -12.13
CA PRO A 92 16.60 -9.35 -11.08
C PRO A 92 17.16 -9.64 -9.68
N GLY A 93 16.92 -8.75 -8.74
CA GLY A 93 17.49 -8.92 -7.40
C GLY A 93 16.95 -7.98 -6.36
N GLN A 94 17.58 -8.04 -5.21
CA GLN A 94 17.28 -7.21 -4.05
C GLN A 94 17.83 -5.80 -4.25
N VAL A 95 17.04 -4.82 -3.82
CA VAL A 95 17.40 -3.41 -3.67
C VAL A 95 17.40 -3.11 -2.18
N SER A 96 18.49 -2.56 -1.68
CA SER A 96 18.66 -2.24 -0.26
C SER A 96 18.84 -0.74 -0.03
N TYR A 97 18.40 -0.30 1.16
CA TYR A 97 18.61 1.06 1.63
C TYR A 97 19.91 1.15 2.42
N SER A 98 20.87 1.90 1.90
CA SER A 98 22.12 2.20 2.58
C SER A 98 22.62 3.58 2.18
N GLU A 99 23.34 4.25 3.07
CA GLU A 99 23.92 5.59 2.81
C GLU A 99 22.90 6.60 2.24
N SER A 100 21.64 6.54 2.76
CA SER A 100 20.53 7.38 2.32
C SER A 100 20.09 7.17 0.85
N GLN A 101 20.38 6.01 0.28
CA GLN A 101 20.04 5.67 -1.10
C GLN A 101 19.52 4.23 -1.21
N TRP A 102 18.66 4.02 -2.20
CA TRP A 102 18.17 2.70 -2.59
C TRP A 102 18.90 2.23 -3.84
N THR A 103 19.69 1.17 -3.71
CA THR A 103 20.51 0.62 -4.79
C THR A 103 20.44 -0.90 -4.83
N PHE A 104 20.70 -1.50 -6.00
CA PHE A 104 20.78 -2.94 -6.12
C PHE A 104 21.99 -3.52 -5.36
N ASP A 105 21.77 -4.63 -4.65
CA ASP A 105 22.85 -5.36 -3.95
C ASP A 105 23.84 -5.98 -4.93
N SER A 106 23.42 -6.26 -6.15
CA SER A 106 24.27 -6.77 -7.23
C SER A 106 25.26 -5.75 -7.79
N GLY A 107 25.22 -4.52 -7.31
CA GLY A 107 26.07 -3.41 -7.72
C GLY A 107 25.35 -2.39 -8.59
N LYS A 108 26.12 -1.48 -9.16
CA LYS A 108 25.58 -0.37 -9.95
C LYS A 108 25.06 -0.82 -11.31
N HIS A 109 23.83 -0.47 -11.61
CA HIS A 109 23.21 -0.63 -12.90
C HIS A 109 22.90 0.72 -13.52
N TYR A 110 23.02 0.83 -14.83
CA TYR A 110 22.94 2.11 -15.55
C TYR A 110 21.79 2.10 -16.55
N TRP A 111 21.19 3.26 -16.75
CA TRP A 111 20.17 3.45 -17.76
C TRP A 111 20.73 3.18 -19.17
N PRO A 112 19.96 2.53 -20.06
CA PRO A 112 20.30 2.46 -21.46
C PRO A 112 20.24 3.84 -22.09
N ALA A 113 21.02 4.07 -23.17
CA ALA A 113 21.11 5.38 -23.81
C ALA A 113 19.78 5.84 -24.44
N GLU A 114 19.03 4.92 -25.07
CA GLU A 114 17.86 5.26 -25.89
C GLU A 114 16.66 4.32 -25.68
N SER A 115 16.75 3.37 -24.74
CA SER A 115 15.69 2.39 -24.52
C SER A 115 14.89 2.72 -23.27
N PHE A 116 13.66 2.23 -23.23
CA PHE A 116 12.80 2.30 -22.06
C PHE A 116 12.86 1.01 -21.25
N LEU A 117 12.66 1.13 -19.95
CA LEU A 117 12.65 0.00 -18.99
C LEU A 117 11.30 -0.10 -18.28
N ASP A 118 10.93 -1.35 -17.98
CA ASP A 118 9.80 -1.66 -17.10
C ASP A 118 10.36 -2.19 -15.77
N PHE A 119 9.86 -1.67 -14.67
CA PHE A 119 10.25 -2.04 -13.30
C PHE A 119 9.08 -2.73 -12.61
N PHE A 120 9.30 -3.95 -12.16
CA PHE A 120 8.35 -4.66 -11.29
C PHE A 120 9.02 -4.90 -9.94
N ALA A 121 8.49 -4.24 -8.92
CA ALA A 121 9.00 -4.31 -7.56
C ALA A 121 7.95 -4.88 -6.59
N TYR A 122 8.41 -5.57 -5.54
CA TYR A 122 7.52 -6.09 -4.51
C TYR A 122 8.25 -6.31 -3.18
N MET A 123 7.48 -6.37 -2.11
CA MET A 123 7.91 -6.74 -0.77
C MET A 123 6.94 -7.76 -0.16
N PRO A 124 7.43 -8.60 0.77
CA PRO A 124 8.83 -8.83 1.15
C PRO A 124 9.61 -9.47 0.00
N VAL A 125 10.96 -9.38 0.04
CA VAL A 125 11.85 -9.97 -1.00
C VAL A 125 11.61 -11.46 -1.20
N VAL A 126 11.33 -12.16 -0.11
CA VAL A 126 10.85 -13.54 -0.13
C VAL A 126 9.41 -13.52 0.39
N PRO A 127 8.42 -13.62 -0.48
CA PRO A 127 7.03 -13.66 -0.06
C PRO A 127 6.76 -14.82 0.90
N ASP A 128 5.89 -14.58 1.87
CA ASP A 128 5.47 -15.60 2.82
C ASP A 128 4.72 -16.75 2.14
N SER A 129 4.62 -17.88 2.81
CA SER A 129 4.04 -19.12 2.28
C SER A 129 2.57 -19.03 1.87
N TYR A 130 1.85 -17.99 2.28
CA TYR A 130 0.49 -17.76 1.79
C TYR A 130 0.45 -17.32 0.32
N ILE A 131 1.53 -16.79 -0.23
CA ILE A 131 1.72 -16.60 -1.68
C ILE A 131 2.11 -17.96 -2.26
N THR A 132 1.17 -18.63 -2.90
CA THR A 132 1.31 -20.01 -3.34
C THR A 132 1.90 -20.14 -4.74
N SER A 133 1.87 -19.07 -5.53
CA SER A 133 2.48 -19.00 -6.87
C SER A 133 2.79 -17.56 -7.25
N GLY A 134 3.91 -17.35 -7.90
CA GLY A 134 4.41 -16.00 -8.23
C GLY A 134 5.23 -15.41 -7.07
N PRO A 135 5.43 -14.08 -7.04
CA PRO A 135 4.95 -13.09 -8.01
C PRO A 135 5.69 -13.18 -9.35
N THR A 136 4.96 -12.97 -10.44
CA THR A 136 5.51 -12.99 -11.80
C THR A 136 5.07 -11.77 -12.60
N TYR A 137 5.88 -11.41 -13.58
CA TYR A 137 5.58 -10.35 -14.54
C TYR A 137 5.40 -10.95 -15.94
N THR A 138 4.32 -10.63 -16.64
CA THR A 138 3.99 -11.23 -17.93
C THR A 138 4.25 -10.27 -19.10
N THR A 139 4.25 -10.81 -20.33
CA THR A 139 4.39 -10.03 -21.57
C THR A 139 3.32 -8.95 -21.75
N ALA A 140 2.18 -9.12 -21.10
CA ALA A 140 1.12 -8.11 -21.05
C ALA A 140 1.40 -6.98 -20.03
N ARG A 141 2.62 -6.89 -19.47
CA ARG A 141 2.99 -5.97 -18.39
C ARG A 141 2.08 -6.12 -17.19
N ASN A 142 1.85 -7.35 -16.79
CA ASN A 142 0.85 -7.71 -15.82
C ASN A 142 1.48 -8.50 -14.67
N PRO A 143 1.67 -7.88 -13.48
CA PRO A 143 2.00 -8.59 -12.26
C PRO A 143 0.91 -9.59 -11.89
N GLN A 144 1.31 -10.81 -11.57
CA GLN A 144 0.40 -11.90 -11.21
C GLN A 144 0.96 -12.70 -10.04
N PHE A 145 0.07 -13.14 -9.17
CA PHE A 145 0.38 -14.12 -8.13
C PHE A 145 -0.90 -14.84 -7.69
N SER A 146 -0.74 -15.96 -7.00
CA SER A 146 -1.85 -16.66 -6.34
C SER A 146 -1.57 -16.77 -4.85
N CYS A 147 -2.62 -16.80 -4.04
CA CYS A 147 -2.48 -16.91 -2.60
C CYS A 147 -3.56 -17.81 -1.97
N THR A 148 -3.23 -18.26 -0.77
CA THR A 148 -4.17 -18.88 0.17
C THR A 148 -3.92 -18.30 1.55
N LEU A 149 -4.82 -17.43 2.01
CA LEU A 149 -4.67 -16.73 3.27
C LEU A 149 -4.98 -17.64 4.46
N PRO A 150 -4.26 -17.50 5.58
CA PRO A 150 -4.64 -18.15 6.83
C PRO A 150 -5.93 -17.53 7.37
N MET A 151 -6.85 -18.38 7.81
CA MET A 151 -8.20 -18.01 8.27
C MET A 151 -8.33 -17.98 9.79
N THR A 152 -7.24 -17.71 10.50
CA THR A 152 -7.20 -17.60 11.95
C THR A 152 -6.43 -16.38 12.41
N HIS A 153 -6.76 -15.87 13.60
CA HIS A 153 -6.03 -14.77 14.23
C HIS A 153 -4.51 -15.03 14.32
N ALA A 154 -4.12 -16.19 14.85
CA ALA A 154 -2.71 -16.55 14.97
C ALA A 154 -2.00 -16.69 13.62
N GLY A 155 -2.70 -17.26 12.62
CA GLY A 155 -2.16 -17.38 11.27
C GLY A 155 -1.94 -16.02 10.60
N GLN A 156 -2.90 -15.10 10.75
CA GLN A 156 -2.76 -13.74 10.22
C GLN A 156 -1.66 -12.94 10.95
N ALA A 157 -1.49 -13.15 12.24
CA ALA A 157 -0.42 -12.48 13.01
C ALA A 157 1.00 -12.93 12.63
N SER A 158 1.14 -14.03 11.91
CA SER A 158 2.43 -14.59 11.50
C SER A 158 2.85 -14.25 10.08
N ILE A 159 2.02 -13.53 9.32
CA ILE A 159 2.32 -13.18 7.92
C ILE A 159 2.72 -11.72 7.77
N THR A 160 3.55 -11.48 6.76
CA THR A 160 3.90 -10.15 6.28
C THR A 160 3.07 -9.85 5.03
N GLU A 161 2.43 -8.71 4.99
CA GLU A 161 1.65 -8.29 3.82
C GLU A 161 2.54 -8.21 2.58
N PHE A 162 2.02 -8.70 1.46
CA PHE A 162 2.64 -8.52 0.16
C PHE A 162 2.17 -7.20 -0.46
N VAL A 163 3.12 -6.37 -0.88
CA VAL A 163 2.86 -5.14 -1.62
C VAL A 163 3.71 -5.10 -2.89
N TYR A 164 3.27 -4.39 -3.91
CA TYR A 164 3.95 -4.35 -5.20
C TYR A 164 3.82 -2.99 -5.87
N ASP A 165 4.70 -2.71 -6.81
CA ASP A 165 4.54 -1.62 -7.79
C ASP A 165 5.01 -2.02 -9.18
N LEU A 166 4.48 -1.34 -10.18
CA LEU A 166 4.83 -1.49 -11.57
C LEU A 166 5.03 -0.12 -12.21
N LYS A 167 6.23 0.15 -12.70
CA LYS A 167 6.54 1.33 -13.51
C LYS A 167 6.94 0.89 -14.90
N THR A 168 6.14 1.23 -15.89
CA THR A 168 6.39 0.85 -17.28
C THR A 168 6.90 2.02 -18.11
N GLY A 169 7.75 1.73 -19.11
CA GLY A 169 8.20 2.73 -20.07
C GLY A 169 9.03 3.85 -19.45
N GLN A 170 9.85 3.54 -18.48
CA GLN A 170 10.70 4.52 -17.79
C GLN A 170 11.99 4.74 -18.58
N ASN A 171 12.50 5.96 -18.58
CA ASN A 171 13.79 6.31 -19.16
C ASN A 171 14.57 7.28 -18.26
N LYS A 172 15.85 7.47 -18.57
CA LYS A 172 16.72 8.36 -17.79
C LYS A 172 16.22 9.81 -17.75
N ALA A 173 15.68 10.31 -18.87
CA ALA A 173 15.28 11.72 -18.98
C ALA A 173 14.09 12.04 -18.04
N ASP A 174 13.17 11.09 -17.86
CA ASP A 174 11.99 11.27 -17.04
C ASP A 174 12.30 11.11 -15.53
N GLN A 175 13.28 10.27 -15.18
CA GLN A 175 13.58 9.97 -13.76
C GLN A 175 14.71 10.85 -13.19
N GLY A 176 15.62 11.36 -14.03
CA GLY A 176 16.68 12.27 -13.64
C GLY A 176 17.50 11.79 -12.43
N ALA A 177 17.92 12.73 -11.60
CA ALA A 177 18.65 12.46 -10.34
C ALA A 177 17.74 11.95 -9.20
N SER A 178 16.41 12.05 -9.34
CA SER A 178 15.45 11.68 -8.28
C SER A 178 15.28 10.17 -8.15
N GLY A 179 15.66 9.39 -9.18
CA GLY A 179 15.46 7.95 -9.20
C GLY A 179 14.04 7.53 -9.59
N VAL A 180 13.84 6.22 -9.79
CA VAL A 180 12.55 5.64 -10.11
C VAL A 180 11.64 5.74 -8.89
N MET A 181 10.56 6.51 -9.02
CA MET A 181 9.56 6.61 -7.96
C MET A 181 8.69 5.36 -7.97
N LEU A 182 8.83 4.55 -6.94
CA LEU A 182 8.00 3.37 -6.71
C LEU A 182 6.92 3.70 -5.69
N ASN A 183 5.66 3.46 -6.03
CA ASN A 183 4.51 3.65 -5.15
C ASN A 183 3.91 2.28 -4.86
N PHE A 184 4.38 1.62 -3.80
CA PHE A 184 3.92 0.29 -3.45
C PHE A 184 2.43 0.29 -3.10
N GLN A 185 1.69 -0.61 -3.73
CA GLN A 185 0.25 -0.77 -3.63
C GLN A 185 -0.11 -2.02 -2.84
N HIS A 186 -1.20 -1.95 -2.09
CA HIS A 186 -1.77 -3.07 -1.34
C HIS A 186 -2.74 -3.85 -2.23
N PRO A 187 -2.44 -5.08 -2.64
CA PRO A 187 -3.37 -5.87 -3.45
C PRO A 187 -4.55 -6.44 -2.64
N PHE A 188 -4.46 -6.45 -1.32
CA PHE A 188 -5.47 -6.99 -0.41
C PHE A 188 -6.41 -5.91 0.11
N ALA A 189 -7.51 -6.35 0.73
CA ALA A 189 -8.35 -5.55 1.60
C ALA A 189 -7.85 -5.69 3.04
N ARG A 190 -7.90 -4.61 3.82
CA ARG A 190 -7.61 -4.64 5.25
C ARG A 190 -8.91 -4.63 6.04
N ILE A 191 -9.03 -5.52 6.99
CA ILE A 191 -10.19 -5.67 7.85
C ILE A 191 -9.78 -5.38 9.30
N ASN A 192 -10.28 -4.28 9.83
CA ASN A 192 -10.06 -3.88 11.22
C ASN A 192 -11.28 -4.25 12.05
N LEU A 193 -11.09 -4.93 13.16
CA LEU A 193 -12.14 -5.25 14.12
C LEU A 193 -11.93 -4.38 15.36
N GLN A 194 -12.94 -3.63 15.74
CA GLN A 194 -12.90 -2.68 16.85
C GLN A 194 -14.19 -2.74 17.66
N LEU A 195 -14.08 -2.57 18.98
CA LEU A 195 -15.25 -2.39 19.84
C LEU A 195 -15.64 -0.92 19.94
N SER A 196 -16.93 -0.62 19.80
CA SER A 196 -17.49 0.69 20.13
C SER A 196 -17.89 0.76 21.58
N SER A 197 -18.73 -0.18 22.02
CA SER A 197 -19.19 -0.27 23.39
C SER A 197 -19.48 -1.70 23.81
N ILE A 198 -19.32 -1.95 25.06
CA ILE A 198 -19.64 -3.21 25.74
C ILE A 198 -20.53 -2.83 26.93
N GLN A 199 -21.68 -3.47 27.06
CA GLN A 199 -22.66 -3.13 28.10
C GLN A 199 -22.22 -3.53 29.51
N GLU A 200 -21.36 -4.52 29.64
CA GLU A 200 -20.82 -5.05 30.90
C GLU A 200 -19.43 -5.62 30.66
N THR A 201 -18.73 -6.04 31.69
CA THR A 201 -17.47 -6.78 31.49
C THR A 201 -17.79 -8.14 30.88
N ILE A 202 -17.39 -8.31 29.62
CA ILE A 202 -17.49 -9.57 28.90
C ILE A 202 -16.12 -10.02 28.47
N ARG A 203 -15.93 -11.32 28.44
CA ARG A 203 -14.79 -11.93 27.80
C ARG A 203 -15.18 -12.34 26.37
N ILE A 204 -14.53 -11.77 25.37
CA ILE A 204 -14.76 -12.21 23.99
C ILE A 204 -13.90 -13.45 23.73
N ASN A 205 -14.55 -14.57 23.49
CA ASN A 205 -13.89 -15.83 23.17
C ASN A 205 -13.45 -15.87 21.72
N SER A 206 -14.36 -15.49 20.80
CA SER A 206 -14.04 -15.40 19.38
C SER A 206 -14.94 -14.45 18.61
N ILE A 207 -14.42 -13.96 17.50
CA ILE A 207 -15.20 -13.31 16.43
C ILE A 207 -15.00 -14.11 15.15
N THR A 208 -16.12 -14.45 14.50
CA THR A 208 -16.12 -15.22 13.25
C THR A 208 -16.75 -14.41 12.13
N LEU A 209 -16.02 -14.26 11.03
CA LEU A 209 -16.53 -13.72 9.78
C LEU A 209 -16.79 -14.90 8.84
N LYS A 210 -18.03 -15.11 8.41
CA LYS A 210 -18.44 -16.31 7.65
C LYS A 210 -18.58 -16.01 6.16
N GLY A 211 -18.34 -17.03 5.35
CA GLY A 211 -18.60 -16.99 3.92
C GLY A 211 -17.45 -16.40 3.10
N ILE A 212 -16.22 -16.44 3.61
CA ILE A 212 -15.03 -15.80 3.03
C ILE A 212 -14.27 -16.81 2.16
N LYS A 213 -13.91 -16.44 0.96
CA LYS A 213 -12.98 -17.20 0.13
C LYS A 213 -11.55 -16.81 0.47
N LYS A 214 -10.76 -17.81 0.85
CA LYS A 214 -9.35 -17.62 1.28
C LYS A 214 -8.33 -17.83 0.18
N THR A 215 -8.75 -18.38 -0.96
CA THR A 215 -7.86 -18.67 -2.10
C THR A 215 -8.25 -17.81 -3.28
N GLY A 216 -7.26 -17.27 -3.98
CA GLY A 216 -7.49 -16.48 -5.17
C GLY A 216 -6.21 -16.20 -5.95
N SER A 217 -6.42 -15.70 -7.16
CA SER A 217 -5.35 -15.22 -8.05
C SER A 217 -5.52 -13.74 -8.32
N PHE A 218 -4.44 -13.03 -8.21
CA PHE A 218 -4.33 -11.60 -8.49
C PHE A 218 -3.75 -11.37 -9.87
N SER A 219 -4.24 -10.34 -10.55
CA SER A 219 -3.77 -9.91 -11.85
C SER A 219 -3.94 -8.40 -11.98
N HIS A 220 -2.88 -7.69 -12.39
CA HIS A 220 -2.90 -6.25 -12.62
C HIS A 220 -2.65 -5.95 -14.10
N ALA A 221 -3.66 -6.14 -14.96
CA ALA A 221 -3.55 -5.79 -16.38
C ALA A 221 -3.71 -4.27 -16.60
N ALA A 222 -4.94 -3.76 -16.58
CA ALA A 222 -5.23 -2.33 -16.64
C ALA A 222 -5.66 -1.79 -15.27
N ILE A 223 -6.31 -2.62 -14.49
CA ILE A 223 -6.73 -2.38 -13.11
C ILE A 223 -6.52 -3.66 -12.28
N PRO A 224 -6.20 -3.52 -10.99
CA PRO A 224 -6.07 -4.66 -10.08
C PRO A 224 -7.34 -5.50 -10.05
N GLN A 225 -7.23 -6.79 -10.29
CA GLN A 225 -8.34 -7.74 -10.29
C GLN A 225 -8.03 -8.99 -9.48
N TRP A 226 -9.00 -9.44 -8.74
CA TRP A 226 -8.98 -10.71 -8.03
C TRP A 226 -9.97 -11.70 -8.60
N THR A 227 -9.53 -12.93 -8.74
CA THR A 227 -10.40 -14.08 -9.03
C THR A 227 -10.31 -15.02 -7.85
N THR A 228 -11.37 -15.06 -7.05
CA THR A 228 -11.46 -15.98 -5.90
C THR A 228 -11.82 -17.37 -6.35
N SER A 229 -11.33 -18.38 -5.64
CA SER A 229 -11.56 -19.80 -5.91
C SER A 229 -11.78 -20.61 -4.64
N GLY A 230 -12.19 -21.86 -4.81
CA GLY A 230 -12.48 -22.77 -3.70
C GLY A 230 -13.82 -22.49 -3.00
N GLU A 231 -14.11 -23.30 -2.00
CA GLU A 231 -15.29 -23.13 -1.15
C GLU A 231 -15.13 -21.92 -0.21
N ALA A 232 -16.26 -21.37 0.22
CA ALA A 232 -16.26 -20.34 1.26
C ALA A 232 -15.88 -20.97 2.61
N ASP A 233 -15.10 -20.25 3.37
CA ASP A 233 -14.59 -20.62 4.69
C ASP A 233 -14.97 -19.58 5.73
N ASN A 234 -14.61 -19.79 6.98
CA ASN A 234 -14.81 -18.84 8.07
C ASN A 234 -13.47 -18.33 8.57
N PHE A 235 -13.32 -17.02 8.65
CA PHE A 235 -12.24 -16.44 9.41
C PHE A 235 -12.61 -16.43 10.89
N VAL A 236 -11.74 -16.98 11.75
CA VAL A 236 -11.97 -17.07 13.19
C VAL A 236 -10.84 -16.33 13.95
N ALA A 237 -11.20 -15.24 14.58
CA ALA A 237 -10.34 -14.58 15.57
C ALA A 237 -10.64 -15.18 16.96
N THR A 238 -9.85 -16.17 17.38
CA THR A 238 -9.88 -16.68 18.77
C THR A 238 -9.10 -15.73 19.66
N LEU A 239 -9.75 -15.17 20.65
CA LEU A 239 -9.24 -14.04 21.45
C LEU A 239 -9.07 -14.43 22.92
N ASN A 240 -10.10 -14.98 23.55
CA ASN A 240 -10.12 -15.37 24.97
C ASN A 240 -9.63 -14.25 25.91
N ALA A 241 -10.03 -13.03 25.65
CA ALA A 241 -9.56 -11.85 26.36
C ALA A 241 -10.73 -10.93 26.78
N ASP A 242 -10.50 -10.17 27.82
CA ASP A 242 -11.39 -9.11 28.26
C ASP A 242 -11.08 -7.86 27.45
N TYR A 243 -12.13 -7.23 26.93
CA TYR A 243 -12.03 -6.03 26.12
C TYR A 243 -12.87 -4.90 26.72
N SER A 244 -12.43 -3.68 26.48
CA SER A 244 -13.10 -2.45 26.84
C SER A 244 -13.64 -1.71 25.61
N ALA A 245 -14.49 -0.73 25.83
CA ALA A 245 -14.97 0.15 24.78
C ALA A 245 -13.79 0.82 24.05
N ASN A 246 -13.89 0.90 22.71
CA ASN A 246 -12.90 1.42 21.79
C ASN A 246 -11.61 0.59 21.61
N ASP A 247 -11.54 -0.60 22.20
CA ASP A 247 -10.39 -1.47 21.99
C ASP A 247 -10.33 -1.97 20.54
N VAL A 248 -9.12 -1.97 19.98
CA VAL A 248 -8.83 -2.60 18.71
C VAL A 248 -8.62 -4.09 18.94
N ILE A 249 -9.44 -4.91 18.32
CA ILE A 249 -9.37 -6.38 18.42
C ILE A 249 -8.28 -6.93 17.52
N GLY A 250 -8.16 -6.40 16.32
CA GLY A 250 -7.09 -6.79 15.39
C GLY A 250 -7.32 -6.30 13.96
N ASN A 251 -6.27 -6.42 13.17
CA ASN A 251 -6.24 -6.08 11.75
C ASN A 251 -5.85 -7.31 10.95
N TYR A 252 -6.49 -7.52 9.83
CA TYR A 252 -6.33 -8.71 9.02
C TYR A 252 -6.31 -8.34 7.54
N ILE A 253 -5.52 -9.04 6.73
CA ILE A 253 -5.59 -8.92 5.29
C ILE A 253 -6.53 -9.97 4.72
N MET A 254 -7.38 -9.56 3.77
CA MET A 254 -8.35 -10.44 3.13
C MET A 254 -8.30 -10.29 1.61
N ILE A 255 -8.64 -11.35 0.89
CA ILE A 255 -8.78 -11.26 -0.57
C ILE A 255 -9.98 -10.38 -0.90
N PRO A 256 -9.79 -9.35 -1.76
CA PRO A 256 -10.90 -8.56 -2.29
C PRO A 256 -11.95 -9.44 -2.95
N GLN A 257 -13.19 -9.31 -2.52
CA GLN A 257 -14.29 -10.15 -2.99
C GLN A 257 -15.66 -9.54 -2.74
N THR A 258 -16.63 -9.94 -3.56
CA THR A 258 -18.05 -9.73 -3.31
C THR A 258 -18.66 -10.97 -2.65
N PHE A 259 -19.68 -10.77 -1.83
CA PHE A 259 -20.33 -11.83 -1.07
C PHE A 259 -21.71 -12.17 -1.65
N THR A 260 -22.15 -13.40 -1.44
CA THR A 260 -23.51 -13.83 -1.84
C THR A 260 -24.55 -12.97 -1.13
N GLY A 261 -25.43 -12.34 -1.91
CA GLY A 261 -26.40 -11.39 -1.34
C GLY A 261 -25.81 -10.06 -0.87
N GLY A 262 -24.52 -9.79 -1.13
CA GLY A 262 -23.85 -8.55 -0.72
C GLY A 262 -23.62 -8.44 0.78
N LYS A 263 -23.59 -9.57 1.51
CA LYS A 263 -23.47 -9.58 2.98
C LYS A 263 -22.59 -10.72 3.45
N ILE A 264 -21.93 -10.48 4.60
CA ILE A 264 -21.29 -11.52 5.42
C ILE A 264 -22.08 -11.73 6.71
N VAL A 265 -21.96 -12.91 7.31
CA VAL A 265 -22.42 -13.12 8.69
C VAL A 265 -21.26 -12.89 9.64
N VAL A 266 -21.48 -12.04 10.61
CA VAL A 266 -20.56 -11.81 11.72
C VAL A 266 -21.13 -12.45 12.96
N GLU A 267 -20.32 -13.27 13.63
CA GLU A 267 -20.70 -13.98 14.85
C GLU A 267 -19.69 -13.69 15.95
N VAL A 268 -20.19 -13.38 17.12
CA VAL A 268 -19.40 -13.15 18.34
C VAL A 268 -19.78 -14.19 19.37
N ASN A 269 -18.81 -14.96 19.83
CA ASN A 269 -18.93 -15.82 21.01
C ASN A 269 -18.28 -15.11 22.21
N ALA A 270 -19.04 -14.91 23.27
CA ALA A 270 -18.59 -14.22 24.46
C ALA A 270 -19.06 -14.93 25.73
N THR A 271 -18.24 -14.84 26.79
CA THR A 271 -18.56 -15.29 28.11
C THR A 271 -19.11 -14.13 28.92
N TRP A 272 -20.31 -14.26 29.43
CA TRP A 272 -21.00 -13.31 30.29
C TRP A 272 -21.00 -13.84 31.72
N ILE A 273 -21.04 -12.91 32.71
CA ILE A 273 -21.24 -13.27 34.11
C ILE A 273 -22.65 -12.84 34.48
N ASP A 274 -23.51 -13.79 34.78
CA ASP A 274 -24.87 -13.53 35.28
C ASP A 274 -25.06 -14.20 36.62
N TRP A 275 -25.53 -13.41 37.62
CA TRP A 275 -25.71 -13.87 39.02
C TRP A 275 -24.48 -14.54 39.64
N GLY A 276 -23.27 -14.19 39.15
CA GLY A 276 -22.00 -14.75 39.59
C GLY A 276 -21.56 -16.03 38.88
N GLU A 277 -22.34 -16.53 37.94
CA GLU A 277 -22.01 -17.72 37.12
C GLU A 277 -21.67 -17.32 35.66
N PRO A 278 -20.53 -17.76 35.14
CA PRO A 278 -20.18 -17.55 33.75
C PRO A 278 -20.99 -18.44 32.83
N TYR A 279 -21.43 -17.89 31.69
CA TYR A 279 -22.00 -18.67 30.57
C TYR A 279 -21.59 -18.13 29.25
N ASP A 280 -21.38 -19.03 28.26
CA ASP A 280 -21.04 -18.66 26.92
C ASP A 280 -22.30 -18.43 26.09
N HIS A 281 -22.29 -17.36 25.34
CA HIS A 281 -23.36 -17.02 24.42
C HIS A 281 -22.82 -16.59 23.06
N THR A 282 -23.53 -16.98 22.01
CA THR A 282 -23.18 -16.65 20.63
C THR A 282 -24.27 -15.78 20.03
N ILE A 283 -23.89 -14.62 19.56
CA ILE A 283 -24.76 -13.67 18.87
C ILE A 283 -24.25 -13.49 17.43
N SER A 284 -25.15 -13.28 16.49
CA SER A 284 -24.77 -13.06 15.09
C SER A 284 -25.62 -12.01 14.41
N THR A 285 -25.03 -11.33 13.45
CA THR A 285 -25.72 -10.36 12.58
C THR A 285 -25.21 -10.45 11.15
N GLU A 286 -26.01 -9.95 10.20
CA GLU A 286 -25.59 -9.82 8.81
C GLU A 286 -25.07 -8.41 8.55
N VAL A 287 -23.95 -8.30 7.85
CA VAL A 287 -23.33 -7.02 7.54
C VAL A 287 -23.20 -6.89 6.01
N ALA A 288 -23.83 -5.86 5.46
CA ALA A 288 -23.67 -5.53 4.05
C ALA A 288 -22.25 -5.04 3.77
N THR A 289 -21.55 -5.71 2.87
CA THR A 289 -20.16 -5.39 2.55
C THR A 289 -19.70 -5.96 1.21
N GLU A 290 -18.68 -5.35 0.67
CA GLU A 290 -17.80 -5.90 -0.38
C GLU A 290 -16.37 -5.49 -0.01
N TRP A 291 -15.38 -6.25 -0.41
CA TRP A 291 -13.98 -5.90 -0.16
C TRP A 291 -13.26 -5.60 -1.46
N GLN A 292 -12.55 -4.47 -1.49
CA GLN A 292 -11.80 -3.99 -2.65
C GLN A 292 -10.31 -3.92 -2.30
N ALA A 293 -9.44 -4.11 -3.30
CA ALA A 293 -7.99 -3.96 -3.16
C ALA A 293 -7.63 -2.55 -2.66
N GLY A 294 -6.61 -2.45 -1.83
CA GLY A 294 -6.15 -1.19 -1.29
C GLY A 294 -7.16 -0.46 -0.41
N THR A 295 -8.16 -1.13 0.12
CA THR A 295 -9.21 -0.51 0.92
C THR A 295 -9.23 -1.08 2.32
N SER A 296 -9.28 -0.20 3.32
CA SER A 296 -9.41 -0.53 4.72
C SER A 296 -10.89 -0.45 5.16
N TYR A 297 -11.38 -1.51 5.77
CA TYR A 297 -12.73 -1.60 6.32
C TYR A 297 -12.64 -1.75 7.84
N THR A 298 -13.34 -0.92 8.57
CA THR A 298 -13.44 -1.05 10.03
C THR A 298 -14.84 -1.52 10.39
N TYR A 299 -14.91 -2.65 11.08
CA TYR A 299 -16.11 -3.21 11.66
C TYR A 299 -16.11 -2.86 13.14
N THR A 300 -17.05 -2.00 13.54
CA THR A 300 -17.16 -1.49 14.89
C THR A 300 -18.35 -2.19 15.58
N PHE A 301 -18.04 -2.97 16.61
CA PHE A 301 -19.00 -3.81 17.32
C PHE A 301 -19.59 -3.10 18.52
N THR A 302 -20.91 -3.13 18.62
CA THR A 302 -21.66 -2.84 19.85
C THR A 302 -22.29 -4.14 20.32
N ILE A 303 -21.89 -4.62 21.49
CA ILE A 303 -22.27 -5.93 21.99
C ILE A 303 -23.07 -5.76 23.29
N THR A 304 -24.27 -6.34 23.32
CA THR A 304 -25.11 -6.48 24.50
C THR A 304 -25.43 -7.93 24.75
N LYS A 305 -26.07 -8.27 25.86
CA LYS A 305 -26.47 -9.67 26.17
C LYS A 305 -27.37 -10.30 25.11
N THR A 306 -28.11 -9.51 24.35
CA THR A 306 -29.17 -9.98 23.48
C THR A 306 -28.99 -9.51 22.04
N ASP A 307 -28.05 -8.60 21.77
CA ASP A 307 -27.94 -7.97 20.47
C ASP A 307 -26.48 -7.69 20.08
N LEU A 308 -26.22 -7.80 18.79
CA LEU A 308 -24.96 -7.47 18.13
C LEU A 308 -25.24 -6.50 17.00
N THR A 309 -24.77 -5.28 17.15
CA THR A 309 -24.77 -4.30 16.07
C THR A 309 -23.34 -4.15 15.53
N VAL A 310 -23.19 -4.11 14.22
CA VAL A 310 -21.90 -3.89 13.55
C VAL A 310 -22.03 -2.71 12.59
N ASP A 311 -21.39 -1.62 12.95
CA ASP A 311 -21.22 -0.47 12.06
C ASP A 311 -19.97 -0.67 11.18
N THR A 312 -20.06 -0.29 9.92
CA THR A 312 -18.96 -0.41 8.98
C THR A 312 -18.55 0.95 8.46
N SER A 313 -17.26 1.24 8.52
CA SER A 313 -16.67 2.39 7.83
C SER A 313 -15.66 1.88 6.81
N LYS A 314 -15.58 2.61 5.69
CA LYS A 314 -14.68 2.31 4.59
C LYS A 314 -13.76 3.49 4.41
N TYR A 315 -12.48 3.22 4.38
CA TYR A 315 -11.46 4.19 4.05
C TYR A 315 -10.71 3.71 2.81
N THR A 316 -10.87 4.44 1.72
CA THR A 316 -10.13 4.19 0.48
C THR A 316 -9.09 5.30 0.39
N GLU A 317 -7.85 4.98 0.69
CA GLU A 317 -6.76 5.86 0.32
C GLU A 317 -6.58 5.75 -1.19
N GLN A 318 -6.39 6.88 -1.87
CA GLN A 318 -5.95 6.85 -3.26
C GLN A 318 -4.49 6.42 -3.24
N TRP A 319 -4.27 5.23 -3.69
CA TRP A 319 -2.98 4.56 -3.81
C TRP A 319 -2.26 4.99 -5.08
#